data_616fe7fc7f679bacde17c695710d3fc5
#
_entry.id   616fe7fc7f679bacde17c695710d3fc5
#
_cell.length_a   1.000
_cell.length_b   1.000
_cell.length_c   1.000
_cell.angle_alpha   90.00
_cell.angle_beta   90.00
_cell.angle_gamma   90.00
#
_symmetry.space_group_name_H-M   'P 1'
#
loop_
_entity.id
_entity.type
_entity.pdbx_description
1 polymer ?
#
loop_
_entity_poly.entity_id
_entity_poly.type
_entity_poly.pdbx_seq_one_letter_code
_entity_poly.pdbx_strand_id
1 'polypeptide(L)'
;MKSITSLTLFLLCAFFTSYLPSATDAFVLDTDGNPLENGGTYYVPAPNNCGGIEYTTLGNETCPVTIVQHYDKTCMGFPITIWTPVRIRYIPLDLNVNIGFTFSPPPCAPSSKWTVFKDQSEYPDPYLGEILPIKLINGEDNNNNNTVPGWFKIRRLPLDFVTSYFIMFCPLDHNSTCSPVGVHFDQYGNRRLVVAQYSRQDI
;
A
#
# COMPACT_ATOMS: atom_id res chain seq x y z
N MET A 1 -49.25 -3.56 -34.37
CA MET A 1 -48.42 -4.48 -33.57
C MET A 1 -46.92 -4.23 -33.62
N LYS A 2 -46.37 -3.59 -34.68
CA LYS A 2 -44.89 -3.32 -34.80
C LYS A 2 -44.35 -2.22 -33.87
N SER A 3 -45.20 -1.31 -33.37
CA SER A 3 -44.77 -0.18 -32.51
C SER A 3 -44.51 -0.57 -31.06
N ILE A 4 -45.24 -1.54 -30.50
CA ILE A 4 -45.14 -1.93 -29.11
C ILE A 4 -43.88 -2.78 -28.84
N THR A 5 -43.51 -3.63 -29.79
CA THR A 5 -42.30 -4.47 -29.69
C THR A 5 -41.02 -3.63 -29.76
N SER A 6 -41.01 -2.52 -30.52
CA SER A 6 -39.89 -1.60 -30.59
C SER A 6 -39.70 -0.82 -29.30
N LEU A 7 -40.78 -0.36 -28.67
CA LEU A 7 -40.72 0.38 -27.39
C LEU A 7 -40.25 -0.50 -26.23
N THR A 8 -40.69 -1.78 -26.17
CA THR A 8 -40.24 -2.72 -25.13
C THR A 8 -38.77 -3.09 -25.32
N LEU A 9 -38.26 -3.20 -26.54
CA LEU A 9 -36.84 -3.45 -26.79
C LEU A 9 -35.97 -2.26 -26.35
N PHE A 10 -36.40 -1.02 -26.64
CA PHE A 10 -35.70 0.19 -26.16
C PHE A 10 -35.66 0.32 -24.63
N LEU A 11 -36.76 0.02 -23.95
CA LEU A 11 -36.82 0.02 -22.49
C LEU A 11 -35.92 -1.06 -21.88
N LEU A 12 -35.87 -2.28 -22.43
CA LEU A 12 -34.96 -3.34 -22.00
C LEU A 12 -33.49 -2.94 -22.19
N CYS A 13 -33.11 -2.35 -23.32
CA CYS A 13 -31.73 -1.85 -23.52
C CYS A 13 -31.36 -0.77 -22.53
N ALA A 14 -32.28 0.16 -22.20
CA ALA A 14 -32.01 1.22 -21.22
C ALA A 14 -31.80 0.67 -19.80
N PHE A 15 -32.50 -0.39 -19.41
CA PHE A 15 -32.30 -1.05 -18.11
C PHE A 15 -30.94 -1.78 -18.03
N PHE A 16 -30.50 -2.43 -19.09
CA PHE A 16 -29.20 -3.13 -19.10
C PHE A 16 -28.01 -2.20 -19.07
N THR A 17 -28.09 -1.01 -19.66
CA THR A 17 -26.98 -0.01 -19.62
C THR A 17 -26.83 0.64 -18.26
N SER A 18 -27.89 0.69 -17.43
CA SER A 18 -27.85 1.28 -16.09
C SER A 18 -27.19 0.39 -15.02
N TYR A 19 -26.97 -0.89 -15.31
CA TYR A 19 -26.37 -1.85 -14.39
C TYR A 19 -24.93 -2.25 -14.73
N LEU A 20 -24.32 -1.63 -15.75
CA LEU A 20 -22.90 -1.87 -16.01
C LEU A 20 -22.10 -1.15 -14.91
N PRO A 21 -21.33 -1.87 -14.08
CA PRO A 21 -20.45 -1.23 -13.13
C PRO A 21 -19.49 -0.32 -13.89
N SER A 22 -19.28 0.89 -13.40
CA SER A 22 -18.34 1.81 -14.01
C SER A 22 -16.97 1.13 -14.06
N ALA A 23 -16.35 1.08 -15.24
CA ALA A 23 -15.02 0.49 -15.39
C ALA A 23 -13.98 1.18 -14.49
N THR A 24 -14.25 2.40 -14.02
CA THR A 24 -13.41 3.15 -13.07
C THR A 24 -13.40 2.54 -11.67
N ASP A 25 -14.46 1.79 -11.30
CA ASP A 25 -14.52 1.13 -9.98
C ASP A 25 -13.53 -0.04 -9.83
N ALA A 26 -12.93 -0.49 -10.91
CA ALA A 26 -11.98 -1.60 -10.92
C ALA A 26 -10.52 -1.15 -10.66
N PHE A 27 -10.21 0.15 -10.79
CA PHE A 27 -8.85 0.68 -10.69
C PHE A 27 -8.64 1.48 -9.41
N VAL A 28 -7.38 1.56 -9.00
CA VAL A 28 -6.95 2.52 -7.97
C VAL A 28 -6.90 3.90 -8.62
N LEU A 29 -7.53 4.90 -7.99
CA LEU A 29 -7.57 6.27 -8.50
C LEU A 29 -6.69 7.18 -7.65
N ASP A 30 -6.08 8.18 -8.26
CA ASP A 30 -5.42 9.28 -7.57
C ASP A 30 -6.44 10.28 -7.00
N THR A 31 -5.95 11.36 -6.41
CA THR A 31 -6.79 12.43 -5.83
C THR A 31 -7.57 13.22 -6.87
N ASP A 32 -7.13 13.18 -8.12
CA ASP A 32 -7.79 13.84 -9.26
C ASP A 32 -8.81 12.92 -9.96
N GLY A 33 -8.92 11.65 -9.49
CA GLY A 33 -9.83 10.65 -10.05
C GLY A 33 -9.26 9.91 -11.25
N ASN A 34 -7.97 10.04 -11.57
CA ASN A 34 -7.31 9.31 -12.65
C ASN A 34 -6.82 7.94 -12.18
N PRO A 35 -6.90 6.88 -12.99
CA PRO A 35 -6.34 5.58 -12.65
C PRO A 35 -4.82 5.64 -12.49
N LEU A 36 -4.30 5.02 -11.42
CA LEU A 36 -2.85 4.92 -11.22
C LEU A 36 -2.19 4.15 -12.37
N GLU A 37 -1.14 4.73 -12.93
CA GLU A 37 -0.34 4.09 -13.97
C GLU A 37 0.70 3.13 -13.38
N ASN A 38 0.90 2.01 -14.03
CA ASN A 38 1.94 1.04 -13.67
C ASN A 38 3.34 1.65 -13.85
N GLY A 39 4.08 1.80 -12.76
CA GLY A 39 5.38 2.48 -12.73
C GLY A 39 5.27 4.01 -12.61
N GLY A 40 4.07 4.54 -12.39
CA GLY A 40 3.85 5.96 -12.13
C GLY A 40 4.45 6.41 -10.80
N THR A 41 4.61 7.73 -10.66
CA THR A 41 5.17 8.39 -9.47
C THR A 41 4.07 9.11 -8.71
N TYR A 42 4.00 8.86 -7.40
CA TYR A 42 2.92 9.36 -6.54
C TYR A 42 3.47 9.82 -5.19
N TYR A 43 2.77 10.77 -4.58
CA TYR A 43 2.91 11.08 -3.16
C TYR A 43 1.80 10.37 -2.39
N VAL A 44 2.13 9.85 -1.21
CA VAL A 44 1.15 9.24 -0.31
C VAL A 44 0.89 10.19 0.84
N PRO A 45 -0.14 11.03 0.74
CA PRO A 45 -0.54 11.85 1.87
C PRO A 45 -1.12 10.92 2.95
N ALA A 46 -0.66 11.10 4.17
CA ALA A 46 -1.23 10.33 5.26
C ALA A 46 -2.61 10.88 5.65
N PRO A 47 -3.52 10.02 6.12
CA PRO A 47 -4.81 10.45 6.63
C PRO A 47 -4.65 11.42 7.80
N ASN A 48 -5.64 12.32 7.99
CA ASN A 48 -5.70 13.28 9.10
C ASN A 48 -4.62 14.36 9.11
N ASN A 49 -4.22 14.87 7.95
CA ASN A 49 -3.21 15.92 7.82
C ASN A 49 -1.85 15.58 8.49
N CYS A 50 -1.46 14.34 8.49
CA CYS A 50 -0.10 13.92 8.85
C CYS A 50 0.84 14.06 7.64
N GLY A 51 2.15 14.16 7.86
CA GLY A 51 3.16 14.28 6.81
C GLY A 51 3.26 13.05 5.92
N GLY A 52 3.91 13.18 4.78
CA GLY A 52 4.12 12.10 3.82
C GLY A 52 5.13 11.05 4.32
N ILE A 53 5.40 10.08 3.47
CA ILE A 53 6.30 8.94 3.76
C ILE A 53 7.71 9.26 3.28
N GLU A 54 8.70 8.94 4.10
CA GLU A 54 10.12 9.09 3.80
C GLU A 54 10.94 7.95 4.41
N TYR A 55 12.24 7.93 4.19
CA TYR A 55 13.16 7.03 4.90
C TYR A 55 14.17 7.82 5.71
N THR A 56 14.58 7.27 6.85
CA THR A 56 15.52 7.90 7.76
C THR A 56 16.37 6.86 8.49
N THR A 57 17.35 7.33 9.24
CA THR A 57 18.18 6.53 10.15
C THR A 57 17.53 6.53 11.53
N LEU A 58 17.26 5.38 12.12
CA LEU A 58 16.75 5.25 13.48
C LEU A 58 17.69 4.42 14.35
N GLY A 59 17.81 4.81 15.62
CA GLY A 59 18.63 4.09 16.58
C GLY A 59 20.10 3.99 16.17
N ASN A 60 20.62 2.77 16.11
CA ASN A 60 22.02 2.49 15.73
C ASN A 60 22.21 2.17 14.24
N GLU A 61 21.22 2.46 13.40
CA GLU A 61 21.35 2.24 11.96
C GLU A 61 22.46 3.13 11.38
N THR A 62 23.33 2.56 10.57
CA THR A 62 24.39 3.28 9.84
C THR A 62 23.94 3.77 8.47
N CYS A 63 22.79 3.26 8.00
CA CYS A 63 22.18 3.56 6.72
C CYS A 63 20.74 4.04 6.93
N PRO A 64 20.27 5.10 6.28
CA PRO A 64 18.89 5.56 6.38
C PRO A 64 17.96 4.62 5.59
N VAL A 65 17.53 3.54 6.22
CA VAL A 65 16.72 2.49 5.59
C VAL A 65 15.33 2.35 6.19
N THR A 66 15.09 2.86 7.41
CA THR A 66 13.78 2.75 8.05
C THR A 66 12.78 3.72 7.43
N ILE A 67 11.63 3.19 7.01
CA ILE A 67 10.56 3.98 6.41
C ILE A 67 9.68 4.53 7.51
N VAL A 68 9.47 5.84 7.49
CA VAL A 68 8.70 6.58 8.49
C VAL A 68 7.71 7.52 7.84
N GLN A 69 6.72 7.93 8.63
CA GLN A 69 5.85 9.04 8.30
C GLN A 69 6.44 10.33 8.90
N HIS A 70 6.58 11.37 8.07
CA HIS A 70 7.07 12.67 8.54
C HIS A 70 6.12 13.27 9.57
N TYR A 71 6.67 13.91 10.60
CA TYR A 71 5.89 14.52 11.68
C TYR A 71 5.22 15.84 11.25
N ASP A 72 5.84 16.57 10.33
CA ASP A 72 5.31 17.84 9.82
C ASP A 72 4.24 17.56 8.76
N LYS A 73 3.05 18.08 9.02
CA LYS A 73 1.86 17.91 8.18
C LYS A 73 1.99 18.55 6.79
N THR A 74 2.88 19.53 6.66
CA THR A 74 3.13 20.22 5.39
C THR A 74 4.13 19.50 4.51
N CYS A 75 4.87 18.54 5.07
CA CYS A 75 5.85 17.75 4.33
C CYS A 75 5.14 16.66 3.52
N MET A 76 5.27 16.69 2.21
CA MET A 76 4.70 15.67 1.32
C MET A 76 5.46 14.34 1.36
N GLY A 77 6.62 14.29 2.02
CA GLY A 77 7.50 13.14 2.01
C GLY A 77 8.18 12.94 0.66
N PHE A 78 8.65 11.73 0.42
CA PHE A 78 9.31 11.36 -0.83
C PHE A 78 8.31 10.72 -1.80
N PRO A 79 8.42 11.01 -3.11
CA PRO A 79 7.58 10.36 -4.10
C PRO A 79 7.92 8.87 -4.20
N ILE A 80 6.88 8.06 -4.30
CA ILE A 80 6.97 6.61 -4.49
C ILE A 80 6.60 6.23 -5.91
N THR A 81 7.07 5.09 -6.35
CA THR A 81 6.60 4.40 -7.54
C THR A 81 5.87 3.13 -7.16
N ILE A 82 4.78 2.83 -7.86
CA ILE A 82 3.97 1.62 -7.69
C ILE A 82 4.01 0.86 -9.00
N TRP A 83 4.48 -0.39 -8.95
CA TRP A 83 4.61 -1.18 -10.19
C TRP A 83 4.27 -2.66 -10.00
N THR A 84 3.85 -3.27 -11.08
CA THR A 84 3.61 -4.72 -11.16
C THR A 84 4.37 -5.31 -12.35
N PRO A 85 4.84 -6.57 -12.27
CA PRO A 85 5.45 -7.24 -13.41
C PRO A 85 4.45 -7.57 -14.54
N VAL A 86 3.14 -7.46 -14.26
CA VAL A 86 2.11 -7.70 -15.26
C VAL A 86 2.09 -6.55 -16.27
N ARG A 87 2.01 -6.88 -17.57
CA ARG A 87 1.96 -5.90 -18.66
C ARG A 87 0.58 -5.25 -18.77
N ILE A 88 0.31 -4.30 -17.89
CA ILE A 88 -0.91 -3.49 -17.87
C ILE A 88 -0.54 -2.03 -17.73
N ARG A 89 -1.43 -1.14 -18.18
CA ARG A 89 -1.21 0.31 -18.08
C ARG A 89 -1.63 0.84 -16.72
N TYR A 90 -2.76 0.43 -16.22
CA TYR A 90 -3.34 0.94 -14.97
C TYR A 90 -3.38 -0.13 -13.89
N ILE A 91 -3.26 0.26 -12.64
CA ILE A 91 -3.24 -0.63 -11.47
C ILE A 91 -4.67 -0.92 -11.01
N PRO A 92 -5.17 -2.16 -11.16
CA PRO A 92 -6.45 -2.57 -10.57
C PRO A 92 -6.36 -2.68 -9.06
N LEU A 93 -7.52 -2.62 -8.40
CA LEU A 93 -7.65 -2.99 -7.00
C LEU A 93 -7.21 -4.44 -6.77
N ASP A 94 -6.68 -4.72 -5.59
CA ASP A 94 -6.25 -6.05 -5.15
C ASP A 94 -5.17 -6.74 -6.01
N LEU A 95 -4.58 -6.04 -6.97
CA LEU A 95 -3.45 -6.58 -7.73
C LEU A 95 -2.19 -6.61 -6.89
N ASN A 96 -1.35 -7.63 -7.11
CA ASN A 96 -0.02 -7.71 -6.52
C ASN A 96 0.90 -6.64 -7.13
N VAL A 97 1.41 -5.74 -6.30
CA VAL A 97 2.31 -4.66 -6.69
C VAL A 97 3.56 -4.63 -5.82
N ASN A 98 4.60 -4.02 -6.33
CA ASN A 98 5.73 -3.54 -5.56
C ASN A 98 5.57 -2.04 -5.32
N ILE A 99 6.14 -1.56 -4.24
CA ILE A 99 6.20 -0.14 -3.89
C ILE A 99 7.66 0.18 -3.58
N GLY A 100 8.11 1.37 -3.95
CA GLY A 100 9.44 1.85 -3.64
C GLY A 100 9.55 3.35 -3.83
N PHE A 101 10.64 3.97 -3.41
CA PHE A 101 10.88 5.38 -3.67
C PHE A 101 11.36 5.60 -5.11
N THR A 102 10.95 6.70 -5.70
CA THR A 102 11.32 7.06 -7.08
C THR A 102 12.80 7.47 -7.20
N PHE A 103 13.38 7.99 -6.12
CA PHE A 103 14.80 8.38 -6.10
C PHE A 103 15.72 7.17 -6.05
N SER A 104 16.97 7.41 -6.45
CA SER A 104 18.06 6.48 -6.12
C SER A 104 18.09 6.26 -4.60
N PRO A 105 18.20 5.02 -4.15
CA PRO A 105 18.34 4.73 -2.74
C PRO A 105 19.61 5.35 -2.16
N PRO A 106 19.74 5.46 -0.82
CA PRO A 106 21.01 5.82 -0.20
C PRO A 106 22.14 4.93 -0.72
N PRO A 107 23.38 5.41 -0.80
CA PRO A 107 24.51 4.63 -1.33
C PRO A 107 24.71 3.27 -0.64
N CYS A 108 24.27 3.15 0.60
CA CYS A 108 24.34 1.93 1.40
C CYS A 108 23.16 0.96 1.15
N ALA A 109 22.12 1.37 0.41
CA ALA A 109 20.99 0.51 0.07
C ALA A 109 20.98 0.16 -1.42
N PRO A 110 20.95 -1.13 -1.80
CA PRO A 110 20.99 -1.54 -3.21
C PRO A 110 19.68 -1.27 -3.96
N SER A 111 18.59 -0.99 -3.25
CA SER A 111 17.26 -0.81 -3.84
C SER A 111 16.40 0.13 -3.02
N SER A 112 15.58 0.94 -3.70
CA SER A 112 14.55 1.78 -3.09
C SER A 112 13.23 1.04 -2.81
N LYS A 113 13.16 -0.27 -3.12
CA LYS A 113 11.97 -1.11 -2.92
C LYS A 113 11.68 -1.28 -1.44
N TRP A 114 10.41 -1.11 -1.07
CA TRP A 114 9.90 -1.42 0.27
C TRP A 114 9.96 -2.92 0.53
N THR A 115 10.53 -3.29 1.65
CA THR A 115 10.69 -4.67 2.07
C THR A 115 10.22 -4.82 3.51
N VAL A 116 9.49 -5.88 3.78
CA VAL A 116 9.01 -6.20 5.13
C VAL A 116 10.05 -7.06 5.82
N PHE A 117 10.39 -6.72 7.05
CA PHE A 117 11.38 -7.43 7.86
C PHE A 117 10.71 -8.11 9.05
N LYS A 118 11.29 -9.24 9.48
CA LYS A 118 11.01 -9.84 10.78
C LYS A 118 11.87 -9.10 11.79
N ASP A 119 11.25 -8.30 12.63
CA ASP A 119 11.96 -7.66 13.74
C ASP A 119 11.78 -8.51 14.99
N GLN A 120 12.85 -9.14 15.44
CA GLN A 120 12.84 -9.95 16.65
C GLN A 120 13.03 -9.11 17.92
N SER A 121 13.31 -7.83 17.80
CA SER A 121 13.67 -6.94 18.90
C SER A 121 12.50 -6.12 19.45
N GLU A 122 11.41 -5.96 18.70
CA GLU A 122 10.23 -5.28 19.18
C GLU A 122 9.28 -6.30 19.85
N TYR A 123 8.93 -6.03 21.11
CA TYR A 123 7.91 -6.79 21.81
C TYR A 123 6.62 -6.74 21.01
N PRO A 124 5.88 -7.86 20.89
CA PRO A 124 4.58 -7.82 20.24
C PRO A 124 3.70 -6.79 20.95
N ASP A 125 3.11 -5.88 20.18
CA ASP A 125 2.15 -4.92 20.71
C ASP A 125 0.95 -5.72 21.24
N PRO A 126 0.52 -5.52 22.50
CA PRO A 126 -0.56 -6.30 23.11
C PRO A 126 -1.89 -6.16 22.35
N TYR A 127 -2.05 -5.10 21.52
CA TYR A 127 -3.27 -4.85 20.74
C TYR A 127 -3.11 -5.15 19.23
N LEU A 128 -1.89 -5.04 18.69
CA LEU A 128 -1.62 -5.20 17.27
C LEU A 128 -0.97 -6.55 16.92
N GLY A 129 -0.57 -7.34 17.94
CA GLY A 129 0.16 -8.58 17.70
C GLY A 129 1.60 -8.36 17.24
N GLU A 130 2.08 -9.15 16.29
CA GLU A 130 3.43 -9.01 15.74
C GLU A 130 3.49 -7.82 14.79
N ILE A 131 4.46 -6.92 15.02
CA ILE A 131 4.70 -5.73 14.21
C ILE A 131 5.92 -5.98 13.33
N LEU A 132 5.72 -5.90 12.01
CA LEU A 132 6.78 -6.12 11.03
C LEU A 132 7.16 -4.78 10.38
N PRO A 133 8.37 -4.25 10.61
CA PRO A 133 8.79 -2.98 10.03
C PRO A 133 8.97 -3.08 8.53
N ILE A 134 8.65 -1.98 7.82
CA ILE A 134 8.93 -1.80 6.41
C ILE A 134 10.19 -0.95 6.28
N LYS A 135 11.19 -1.50 5.59
CA LYS A 135 12.50 -0.85 5.41
C LYS A 135 12.99 -0.99 3.97
N LEU A 136 14.03 -0.24 3.61
CA LEU A 136 14.87 -0.55 2.47
C LEU A 136 15.87 -1.64 2.88
N ILE A 137 16.31 -2.45 1.93
CA ILE A 137 17.39 -3.43 2.19
C ILE A 137 18.69 -2.65 2.33
N ASN A 138 19.43 -2.86 3.43
CA ASN A 138 20.80 -2.39 3.56
C ASN A 138 21.74 -3.35 2.80
N GLY A 139 22.72 -2.83 2.07
CA GLY A 139 23.67 -3.64 1.32
C GLY A 139 24.56 -4.54 2.20
N GLU A 140 24.68 -4.21 3.50
CA GLU A 140 25.38 -5.02 4.49
C GLU A 140 24.51 -6.21 5.00
N ASP A 141 23.19 -6.12 4.89
CA ASP A 141 22.23 -7.17 5.30
C ASP A 141 22.13 -8.29 4.25
N ASN A 142 23.25 -8.79 3.74
CA ASN A 142 23.30 -9.84 2.73
C ASN A 142 22.67 -11.20 3.15
N ASN A 143 22.14 -11.29 4.36
CA ASN A 143 21.35 -12.42 4.83
C ASN A 143 19.84 -12.09 4.69
N ASN A 144 19.26 -12.44 3.54
CA ASN A 144 17.82 -12.38 3.28
C ASN A 144 16.94 -13.15 4.30
N ASN A 145 17.52 -13.72 5.35
CA ASN A 145 16.83 -14.53 6.35
C ASN A 145 15.87 -13.71 7.23
N ASN A 146 16.03 -12.39 7.30
CA ASN A 146 15.17 -11.51 8.10
C ASN A 146 14.07 -10.82 7.30
N THR A 147 13.94 -11.10 6.00
CA THR A 147 12.87 -10.52 5.19
C THR A 147 11.66 -11.44 5.09
N VAL A 148 10.49 -10.85 4.99
CA VAL A 148 9.24 -11.56 4.72
C VAL A 148 8.93 -11.41 3.22
N PRO A 149 9.05 -12.47 2.41
CA PRO A 149 8.68 -12.38 1.00
C PRO A 149 7.16 -12.21 0.84
N GLY A 150 6.75 -11.28 -0.02
CA GLY A 150 5.34 -10.97 -0.20
C GLY A 150 5.10 -9.92 -1.26
N TRP A 151 3.83 -9.54 -1.39
CA TRP A 151 3.35 -8.51 -2.30
C TRP A 151 2.53 -7.48 -1.55
N PHE A 152 2.60 -6.24 -1.99
CA PHE A 152 1.64 -5.24 -1.58
C PHE A 152 0.39 -5.31 -2.46
N LYS A 153 -0.75 -4.89 -1.92
CA LYS A 153 -2.01 -4.70 -2.61
C LYS A 153 -2.65 -3.40 -2.16
N ILE A 154 -3.38 -2.75 -3.06
CA ILE A 154 -4.14 -1.55 -2.73
C ILE A 154 -5.61 -1.92 -2.74
N ARG A 155 -6.30 -1.64 -1.62
CA ARG A 155 -7.72 -1.92 -1.43
C ARG A 155 -8.48 -0.65 -1.16
N ARG A 156 -9.72 -0.61 -1.63
CA ARG A 156 -10.66 0.46 -1.29
C ARG A 156 -11.25 0.22 0.11
N LEU A 157 -11.32 1.27 0.92
CA LEU A 157 -12.11 1.24 2.15
C LEU A 157 -13.60 1.25 1.76
N PRO A 158 -14.43 0.40 2.38
CA PRO A 158 -15.88 0.35 2.13
C PRO A 158 -16.58 1.51 2.86
N LEU A 159 -16.24 2.76 2.52
CA LEU A 159 -16.87 3.97 3.05
C LEU A 159 -17.69 4.61 1.93
N ASP A 160 -18.99 4.78 2.15
CA ASP A 160 -19.95 5.21 1.13
C ASP A 160 -19.72 6.61 0.56
N PHE A 161 -18.93 7.47 1.25
CA PHE A 161 -18.82 8.89 0.91
C PHE A 161 -17.43 9.38 0.52
N VAL A 162 -16.38 8.56 0.70
CA VAL A 162 -14.99 8.94 0.40
C VAL A 162 -14.27 7.79 -0.26
N THR A 163 -13.70 8.02 -1.44
CA THR A 163 -12.80 7.06 -2.07
C THR A 163 -11.47 7.08 -1.34
N SER A 164 -11.33 6.21 -0.36
CA SER A 164 -10.10 6.04 0.40
C SER A 164 -9.52 4.66 0.15
N TYR A 165 -8.20 4.58 0.16
CA TYR A 165 -7.47 3.33 -0.04
C TYR A 165 -6.58 3.02 1.15
N PHE A 166 -6.28 1.76 1.32
CA PHE A 166 -5.26 1.28 2.24
C PHE A 166 -4.36 0.27 1.55
N ILE A 167 -3.14 0.21 2.00
CA ILE A 167 -2.14 -0.73 1.50
C ILE A 167 -2.18 -1.97 2.39
N MET A 168 -2.21 -3.14 1.78
CA MET A 168 -2.06 -4.44 2.45
C MET A 168 -0.74 -5.06 2.06
N PHE A 169 -0.15 -5.82 2.96
CA PHE A 169 0.94 -6.73 2.65
C PHE A 169 0.44 -8.17 2.74
N CYS A 170 0.72 -8.97 1.72
CA CYS A 170 0.33 -10.37 1.60
C CYS A 170 1.59 -11.22 1.53
N PRO A 171 1.97 -11.92 2.60
CA PRO A 171 3.09 -12.87 2.58
C PRO A 171 2.88 -13.98 1.55
N LEU A 172 3.98 -14.54 1.04
CA LEU A 172 3.92 -15.64 0.07
C LEU A 172 3.67 -17.00 0.73
N ASP A 173 3.74 -17.10 2.04
CA ASP A 173 3.42 -18.33 2.73
C ASP A 173 1.91 -18.62 2.65
N HIS A 174 1.55 -19.89 2.48
CA HIS A 174 0.18 -20.33 2.28
C HIS A 174 -0.73 -20.20 3.53
N ASN A 175 -0.14 -19.92 4.69
CA ASN A 175 -0.84 -19.89 5.99
C ASN A 175 -1.12 -18.48 6.48
N SER A 176 -0.47 -17.47 5.91
CA SER A 176 -0.60 -16.07 6.34
C SER A 176 -1.69 -15.34 5.57
N THR A 177 -2.42 -14.52 6.29
CA THR A 177 -3.42 -13.59 5.71
C THR A 177 -2.74 -12.27 5.34
N CYS A 178 -3.32 -11.55 4.39
CA CYS A 178 -2.89 -10.17 4.13
C CYS A 178 -3.18 -9.29 5.33
N SER A 179 -2.22 -8.46 5.70
CA SER A 179 -2.31 -7.55 6.84
C SER A 179 -2.15 -6.10 6.41
N PRO A 180 -2.82 -5.14 7.07
CA PRO A 180 -2.74 -3.74 6.69
C PRO A 180 -1.35 -3.15 6.99
N VAL A 181 -0.93 -2.24 6.10
CA VAL A 181 0.19 -1.34 6.35
C VAL A 181 -0.32 -0.13 7.13
N GLY A 182 0.35 0.19 8.21
CA GLY A 182 0.00 1.30 9.09
C GLY A 182 1.22 2.02 9.64
N VAL A 183 0.98 2.97 10.53
CA VAL A 183 2.01 3.71 11.25
C VAL A 183 1.99 3.30 12.71
N HIS A 184 3.11 2.82 13.21
CA HIS A 184 3.34 2.50 14.61
C HIS A 184 4.26 3.53 15.25
N PHE A 185 3.94 3.93 16.49
CA PHE A 185 4.76 4.83 17.28
C PHE A 185 5.68 3.99 18.15
N ASP A 186 6.98 4.06 17.89
CA ASP A 186 7.96 3.40 18.76
C ASP A 186 8.11 4.13 20.10
N GLN A 187 8.85 3.55 21.02
CA GLN A 187 9.09 4.13 22.37
C GLN A 187 9.78 5.50 22.33
N TYR A 188 10.38 5.89 21.22
CA TYR A 188 11.05 7.19 21.02
C TYR A 188 10.15 8.20 20.30
N GLY A 189 8.91 7.81 19.95
CA GLY A 189 7.94 8.64 19.25
C GLY A 189 8.14 8.69 17.74
N ASN A 190 9.00 7.84 17.16
CA ASN A 190 9.14 7.76 15.70
C ASN A 190 7.91 7.08 15.10
N ARG A 191 7.44 7.58 13.98
CA ARG A 191 6.27 7.09 13.24
C ARG A 191 6.71 6.09 12.17
N ARG A 192 6.96 4.84 12.56
CA ARG A 192 7.48 3.81 11.67
C ARG A 192 6.37 3.22 10.81
N LEU A 193 6.66 3.02 9.52
CA LEU A 193 5.75 2.29 8.63
C LEU A 193 5.90 0.79 8.89
N VAL A 194 4.79 0.13 9.18
CA VAL A 194 4.77 -1.27 9.63
C VAL A 194 3.63 -2.05 9.00
N VAL A 195 3.76 -3.38 9.02
CA VAL A 195 2.66 -4.33 8.79
C VAL A 195 2.21 -4.85 10.15
N ALA A 196 0.95 -4.65 10.52
CA ALA A 196 0.36 -5.16 11.74
C ALA A 196 -0.22 -6.57 11.48
N GLN A 197 0.36 -7.60 12.10
CA GLN A 197 -0.18 -8.96 12.04
C GLN A 197 -1.11 -9.18 13.22
N TYR A 198 -2.42 -9.09 12.99
CA TYR A 198 -3.39 -9.46 14.03
C TYR A 198 -3.31 -10.96 14.30
N SER A 199 -3.03 -11.33 15.55
CA SER A 199 -3.11 -12.74 15.95
C SER A 199 -4.58 -13.21 15.86
N ARG A 200 -4.79 -14.36 15.25
CA ARG A 200 -6.12 -14.96 14.99
C ARG A 200 -6.90 -15.36 16.25
N GLN A 201 -6.48 -14.94 17.44
CA GLN A 201 -7.07 -15.39 18.72
C GLN A 201 -8.21 -14.53 19.26
N ASP A 202 -8.55 -13.41 18.57
CA ASP A 202 -9.53 -12.44 19.08
C ASP A 202 -10.75 -12.22 18.16
N ILE A 203 -11.23 -13.30 17.47
CA ILE A 203 -12.52 -13.28 16.76
C ILE A 203 -13.40 -14.44 17.26
#